data_5b57da921b339ea733c9dfeee99db5cb
#
_entry.id   5b57da921b339ea733c9dfeee99db5cb
#
_cell.length_a   1.000
_cell.length_b   1.000
_cell.length_c   1.000
_cell.angle_alpha   90.00
_cell.angle_beta   90.00
_cell.angle_gamma   90.00
#
_symmetry.space_group_name_H-M   'P 1'
#
loop_
_entity.id
_entity.type
_entity.pdbx_description
1 polymer ?
#
loop_
_entity_poly.entity_id
_entity_poly.type
_entity_poly.pdbx_seq_one_letter_code
_entity_poly.pdbx_strand_id
1 'polypeptide(L)'
;MVNKTIYCAQAFGSAAINSTGEYIPCCNIRSNEWEYATYKDPSIKNLEPKDRINLENLRNVRRELIDGVWPKACENCRVAESNGVQSMRTIWNKELGHVDIPASEYINPDDIRYLDLTFSTKCNSKCMTCNHYASDFWEEEYNHIWETTGPNIDRINIKDAQADKLVTQFPNVERISFIGGEPTISDEHVRYLKKLIEVGRSGQIKISYVTNLTGINDELIDLWKHFKHVHVAVSVDAYGKVNEYIRYPFKWQKVESNIRKLFQMAVDSDSSTETKITTSLSCTVSMFNAIQCFDLLEFWFDLTAEYSNQLPSFTGGVGCFVNCVTNPEYALVGLLSPEYRQRGVVKGNQLLEKITSYENSNPDRHVNDGLKDSIKLSMAWLNEPQIHDEVYLTNSKHFVITSDLFRKRHIKDYIPELWEELEKLWDSLN
;
A
#
# COMPACT_ATOMS: atom_id res chain seq x y z
N MET A 1 18.02 1.78 32.60
CA MET A 1 16.69 1.21 32.30
C MET A 1 16.37 1.62 30.89
N VAL A 2 16.33 0.67 29.94
CA VAL A 2 15.96 0.95 28.54
C VAL A 2 14.53 1.43 28.56
N ASN A 3 14.27 2.59 27.98
CA ASN A 3 12.92 3.14 27.88
C ASN A 3 12.11 2.28 26.90
N LYS A 4 11.33 1.33 27.41
CA LYS A 4 10.55 0.35 26.63
C LYS A 4 9.45 0.99 25.76
N THR A 5 9.26 2.30 25.82
CA THR A 5 8.15 3.00 25.17
C THR A 5 8.28 3.14 23.65
N ILE A 6 9.50 3.02 23.09
CA ILE A 6 9.73 3.25 21.65
C ILE A 6 10.17 1.99 20.89
N TYR A 7 10.04 0.81 21.51
CA TYR A 7 10.33 -0.44 20.81
C TYR A 7 9.50 -0.60 19.51
N CYS A 8 10.17 -1.03 18.44
CA CYS A 8 9.56 -1.30 17.15
C CYS A 8 9.99 -2.67 16.62
N ALA A 9 9.06 -3.63 16.59
CA ALA A 9 9.34 -4.99 16.12
C ALA A 9 9.87 -5.04 14.67
N GLN A 10 9.43 -4.10 13.80
CA GLN A 10 9.94 -4.04 12.42
C GLN A 10 11.42 -3.66 12.37
N ALA A 11 11.88 -2.70 13.17
CA ALA A 11 13.27 -2.28 13.13
C ALA A 11 14.26 -3.40 13.52
N PHE A 12 13.83 -4.36 14.34
CA PHE A 12 14.67 -5.44 14.87
C PHE A 12 14.35 -6.82 14.27
N GLY A 13 13.16 -7.02 13.70
CA GLY A 13 12.70 -8.31 13.21
C GLY A 13 12.29 -8.32 11.73
N SER A 14 12.57 -7.26 10.98
CA SER A 14 12.25 -7.24 9.56
C SER A 14 13.39 -6.76 8.65
N ALA A 15 13.29 -7.12 7.36
CA ALA A 15 14.09 -6.52 6.30
C ALA A 15 13.14 -6.08 5.18
N ALA A 16 13.13 -4.77 4.89
CA ALA A 16 12.35 -4.19 3.83
C ALA A 16 13.26 -3.72 2.68
N ILE A 17 12.88 -4.01 1.44
CA ILE A 17 13.61 -3.64 0.23
C ILE A 17 12.68 -2.80 -0.65
N ASN A 18 13.06 -1.55 -0.90
CA ASN A 18 12.27 -0.61 -1.70
C ASN A 18 12.48 -0.77 -3.22
N SER A 19 11.82 0.06 -4.02
CA SER A 19 11.86 0.04 -5.49
C SER A 19 13.23 0.41 -6.10
N THR A 20 14.15 0.95 -5.31
CA THR A 20 15.53 1.23 -5.72
C THR A 20 16.53 0.17 -5.24
N GLY A 21 16.06 -0.86 -4.54
CA GLY A 21 16.89 -1.95 -4.03
C GLY A 21 17.59 -1.67 -2.71
N GLU A 22 17.20 -0.59 -2.06
CA GLU A 22 17.78 -0.19 -0.77
C GLU A 22 17.05 -0.85 0.39
N TYR A 23 17.82 -1.19 1.41
CA TYR A 23 17.27 -1.70 2.65
C TYR A 23 16.80 -0.54 3.53
N ILE A 24 15.56 -0.59 3.94
CA ILE A 24 14.89 0.41 4.77
C ILE A 24 14.35 -0.24 6.04
N PRO A 25 14.18 0.50 7.15
CA PRO A 25 13.69 -0.09 8.40
C PRO A 25 12.25 -0.59 8.34
N CYS A 26 11.41 0.03 7.51
CA CYS A 26 10.04 -0.41 7.20
C CYS A 26 9.46 0.42 6.04
N CYS A 27 8.33 -0.01 5.46
CA CYS A 27 7.65 0.70 4.37
C CYS A 27 7.00 2.04 4.79
N ASN A 28 6.86 2.33 6.08
CA ASN A 28 6.20 3.54 6.60
C ASN A 28 7.18 4.65 7.02
N ILE A 29 8.43 4.59 6.58
CA ILE A 29 9.40 5.65 6.87
C ILE A 29 9.02 6.98 6.20
N ARG A 30 9.43 8.10 6.82
CA ARG A 30 9.40 9.40 6.17
C ARG A 30 10.61 9.51 5.24
N SER A 31 10.38 9.36 3.95
CA SER A 31 11.43 9.21 2.94
C SER A 31 12.37 10.42 2.82
N ASN A 32 11.89 11.65 3.06
CA ASN A 32 12.69 12.87 3.04
C ASN A 32 13.61 13.03 4.28
N GLU A 33 13.36 12.24 5.33
CA GLU A 33 14.17 12.21 6.56
C GLU A 33 15.04 10.95 6.65
N TRP A 34 15.08 10.17 5.55
CA TRP A 34 15.85 8.93 5.50
C TRP A 34 17.13 9.12 4.67
N GLU A 35 18.25 8.82 5.29
CA GLU A 35 19.54 8.75 4.58
C GLU A 35 19.62 7.42 3.83
N TYR A 36 19.29 7.44 2.56
CA TYR A 36 19.41 6.28 1.70
C TYR A 36 20.90 5.90 1.55
N ALA A 37 21.23 4.69 2.00
CA ALA A 37 22.51 4.09 1.67
C ALA A 37 22.49 3.74 0.18
N THR A 38 23.10 4.56 -0.64
CA THR A 38 22.94 4.48 -2.09
C THR A 38 23.43 3.13 -2.61
N TYR A 39 22.53 2.37 -3.25
CA TYR A 39 22.83 1.13 -3.96
C TYR A 39 23.93 1.33 -5.03
N LYS A 40 24.25 2.58 -5.38
CA LYS A 40 25.34 2.99 -6.26
C LYS A 40 26.73 2.82 -5.62
N ASP A 41 26.80 2.76 -4.28
CA ASP A 41 28.07 2.49 -3.60
C ASP A 41 28.49 1.03 -3.86
N PRO A 42 29.62 0.81 -4.56
CA PRO A 42 30.09 -0.55 -4.86
C PRO A 42 30.31 -1.40 -3.60
N SER A 43 30.61 -0.79 -2.46
CA SER A 43 30.78 -1.50 -1.20
C SER A 43 29.45 -2.10 -0.71
N ILE A 44 28.33 -1.42 -0.92
CA ILE A 44 26.99 -1.88 -0.55
C ILE A 44 26.43 -2.86 -1.59
N LYS A 45 26.67 -2.58 -2.88
CA LYS A 45 26.17 -3.42 -3.99
C LYS A 45 26.67 -4.86 -3.90
N ASN A 46 27.88 -5.06 -3.38
CA ASN A 46 28.52 -6.37 -3.27
C ASN A 46 28.20 -7.11 -1.95
N LEU A 47 27.50 -6.46 -0.99
CA LEU A 47 27.12 -7.11 0.25
C LEU A 47 26.04 -8.17 0.02
N GLU A 48 26.12 -9.25 0.79
CA GLU A 48 25.09 -10.27 0.86
C GLU A 48 23.83 -9.72 1.55
N PRO A 49 22.61 -10.21 1.21
CA PRO A 49 21.37 -9.76 1.86
C PRO A 49 21.44 -9.74 3.38
N LYS A 50 22.01 -10.77 4.00
CA LYS A 50 22.18 -10.88 5.46
C LYS A 50 23.09 -9.80 6.07
N ASP A 51 24.02 -9.24 5.29
CA ASP A 51 24.94 -8.21 5.79
C ASP A 51 24.31 -6.81 5.67
N ARG A 52 23.41 -6.62 4.69
CA ARG A 52 22.71 -5.35 4.44
C ARG A 52 21.74 -4.98 5.55
N ILE A 53 21.22 -5.92 6.33
CA ILE A 53 20.35 -5.62 7.47
C ILE A 53 21.08 -4.82 8.57
N ASN A 54 22.39 -4.76 8.53
CA ASN A 54 23.24 -4.03 9.48
C ASN A 54 23.97 -2.85 8.85
N LEU A 55 23.47 -2.28 7.77
CA LEU A 55 23.98 -1.01 7.24
C LEU A 55 23.90 0.09 8.29
N GLU A 56 24.83 1.07 8.23
CA GLU A 56 24.99 2.10 9.28
C GLU A 56 23.69 2.88 9.53
N ASN A 57 22.99 3.29 8.47
CA ASN A 57 21.71 3.99 8.58
C ASN A 57 20.63 3.17 9.32
N LEU A 58 20.55 1.85 9.08
CA LEU A 58 19.64 0.95 9.78
C LEU A 58 20.04 0.78 11.27
N ARG A 59 21.34 0.67 11.54
CA ARG A 59 21.86 0.61 12.90
C ARG A 59 21.59 1.90 13.68
N ASN A 60 21.70 3.05 13.03
CA ASN A 60 21.39 4.35 13.64
C ASN A 60 19.95 4.41 14.13
N VAL A 61 18.98 3.99 13.30
CA VAL A 61 17.58 3.89 13.72
C VAL A 61 17.42 2.98 14.95
N ARG A 62 18.04 1.81 14.93
CA ARG A 62 17.96 0.88 16.07
C ARG A 62 18.61 1.45 17.33
N ARG A 63 19.76 2.12 17.19
CA ARG A 63 20.46 2.79 18.31
C ARG A 63 19.58 3.86 18.95
N GLU A 64 18.97 4.74 18.14
CA GLU A 64 18.06 5.78 18.65
C GLU A 64 16.86 5.15 19.38
N LEU A 65 16.27 4.08 18.83
CA LEU A 65 15.16 3.36 19.47
C LEU A 65 15.58 2.71 20.81
N ILE A 66 16.79 2.13 20.88
CA ILE A 66 17.36 1.57 22.12
C ILE A 66 17.55 2.68 23.15
N ASP A 67 18.05 3.84 22.74
CA ASP A 67 18.29 4.99 23.60
C ASP A 67 16.99 5.71 24.01
N GLY A 68 15.83 5.26 23.51
CA GLY A 68 14.53 5.86 23.82
C GLY A 68 14.29 7.19 23.07
N VAL A 69 14.95 7.38 21.95
CA VAL A 69 14.82 8.54 21.07
C VAL A 69 14.03 8.15 19.83
N TRP A 70 13.08 9.00 19.42
CA TRP A 70 12.37 8.79 18.17
C TRP A 70 13.26 9.14 16.98
N PRO A 71 13.58 8.16 16.09
CA PRO A 71 14.26 8.47 14.83
C PRO A 71 13.41 9.40 13.95
N LYS A 72 14.04 10.36 13.27
CA LYS A 72 13.33 11.25 12.34
C LYS A 72 12.58 10.48 11.25
N ALA A 73 13.16 9.41 10.75
CA ALA A 73 12.54 8.52 9.78
C ALA A 73 11.24 7.86 10.30
N CYS A 74 11.04 7.76 11.61
CA CYS A 74 9.88 7.16 12.29
C CYS A 74 8.78 8.17 12.64
N GLU A 75 8.87 9.40 12.15
CA GLU A 75 7.96 10.50 12.47
C GLU A 75 6.49 10.19 12.19
N ASN A 76 6.17 9.42 11.13
CA ASN A 76 4.81 9.02 10.82
C ASN A 76 4.14 8.24 11.97
N CYS A 77 4.89 7.32 12.59
CA CYS A 77 4.41 6.59 13.76
C CYS A 77 4.32 7.48 14.99
N ARG A 78 5.33 8.35 15.22
CA ARG A 78 5.34 9.27 16.35
C ARG A 78 4.13 10.20 16.35
N VAL A 79 3.82 10.78 15.19
CA VAL A 79 2.66 11.69 15.02
C VAL A 79 1.35 10.92 15.24
N ALA A 80 1.20 9.72 14.66
CA ALA A 80 0.00 8.92 14.88
C ALA A 80 -0.24 8.65 16.37
N GLU A 81 0.80 8.18 17.07
CA GLU A 81 0.70 7.84 18.50
C GLU A 81 0.47 9.06 19.39
N SER A 82 1.09 10.22 19.08
CA SER A 82 0.84 11.47 19.82
C SER A 82 -0.60 11.98 19.68
N ASN A 83 -1.28 11.60 18.61
CA ASN A 83 -2.70 11.91 18.38
C ASN A 83 -3.65 10.78 18.84
N GLY A 84 -3.14 9.77 19.58
CA GLY A 84 -3.96 8.67 20.08
C GLY A 84 -4.41 7.68 19.00
N VAL A 85 -3.79 7.73 17.81
CA VAL A 85 -4.09 6.84 16.68
C VAL A 85 -3.12 5.65 16.67
N GLN A 86 -3.63 4.47 16.33
CA GLN A 86 -2.80 3.29 16.19
C GLN A 86 -1.81 3.46 15.03
N SER A 87 -0.51 3.31 15.32
CA SER A 87 0.56 3.42 14.34
C SER A 87 0.93 2.06 13.74
N MET A 88 1.65 2.07 12.60
CA MET A 88 2.25 0.85 12.04
C MET A 88 3.16 0.15 13.06
N ARG A 89 3.91 0.90 13.88
CA ARG A 89 4.74 0.34 14.95
C ARG A 89 3.92 -0.45 15.97
N THR A 90 2.82 0.11 16.43
CA THR A 90 1.95 -0.58 17.43
C THR A 90 1.26 -1.79 16.86
N ILE A 91 0.85 -1.73 15.59
CA ILE A 91 0.29 -2.88 14.85
C ILE A 91 1.32 -4.01 14.77
N TRP A 92 2.53 -3.72 14.30
CA TRP A 92 3.56 -4.73 14.13
C TRP A 92 4.13 -5.26 15.45
N ASN A 93 4.20 -4.42 16.50
CA ASN A 93 4.56 -4.90 17.84
C ASN A 93 3.55 -5.93 18.35
N LYS A 94 2.27 -5.79 18.01
CA LYS A 94 1.23 -6.78 18.34
C LYS A 94 1.35 -8.03 17.47
N GLU A 95 1.61 -7.86 16.18
CA GLU A 95 1.63 -8.95 15.20
C GLU A 95 2.88 -9.84 15.26
N LEU A 96 4.06 -9.26 15.47
CA LEU A 96 5.33 -9.98 15.59
C LEU A 96 5.62 -10.43 17.01
N GLY A 97 4.83 -9.95 18.00
CA GLY A 97 5.05 -10.20 19.40
C GLY A 97 6.24 -9.42 19.96
N HIS A 98 6.53 -9.65 21.24
CA HIS A 98 7.66 -9.06 21.90
C HIS A 98 8.93 -9.83 21.48
N VAL A 99 9.69 -9.25 20.56
CA VAL A 99 11.10 -9.61 20.41
C VAL A 99 11.83 -8.88 21.54
N ASP A 100 12.63 -9.58 22.33
CA ASP A 100 13.49 -8.91 23.33
C ASP A 100 14.33 -7.86 22.59
N ILE A 101 14.31 -6.62 23.11
CA ILE A 101 15.10 -5.55 22.50
C ILE A 101 16.55 -5.99 22.63
N PRO A 102 17.28 -6.20 21.51
CA PRO A 102 18.69 -6.53 21.59
C PRO A 102 19.43 -5.45 22.38
N ALA A 103 20.42 -5.82 23.16
CA ALA A 103 21.32 -4.87 23.85
C ALA A 103 22.21 -4.12 22.84
N SER A 104 22.10 -4.41 21.56
CA SER A 104 22.92 -3.92 20.46
C SER A 104 22.07 -3.49 19.27
N GLU A 105 22.54 -2.49 18.54
CA GLU A 105 21.97 -2.08 17.25
C GLU A 105 22.19 -3.11 16.11
N TYR A 106 23.02 -4.11 16.34
CA TYR A 106 23.21 -5.23 15.41
C TYR A 106 22.14 -6.31 15.63
N ILE A 107 21.65 -6.84 14.54
CA ILE A 107 20.69 -7.96 14.53
C ILE A 107 21.27 -9.13 13.74
N ASN A 108 20.85 -10.35 14.08
CA ASN A 108 21.23 -11.52 13.33
C ASN A 108 20.23 -11.82 12.20
N PRO A 109 20.64 -12.46 11.11
CA PRO A 109 19.71 -12.94 10.09
C PRO A 109 18.61 -13.86 10.66
N ASP A 110 18.89 -14.57 11.73
CA ASP A 110 17.96 -15.47 12.43
C ASP A 110 16.88 -14.70 13.22
N ASP A 111 17.07 -13.41 13.48
CA ASP A 111 16.08 -12.55 14.14
C ASP A 111 15.01 -12.05 13.17
N ILE A 112 15.26 -12.16 11.85
CA ILE A 112 14.34 -11.68 10.82
C ILE A 112 13.16 -12.64 10.69
N ARG A 113 11.96 -12.13 11.03
CA ARG A 113 10.67 -12.82 10.95
C ARG A 113 9.80 -12.32 9.80
N TYR A 114 10.07 -11.13 9.29
CA TYR A 114 9.28 -10.47 8.25
C TYR A 114 10.15 -9.90 7.14
N LEU A 115 9.78 -10.20 5.90
CA LEU A 115 10.36 -9.60 4.70
C LEU A 115 9.31 -8.74 3.98
N ASP A 116 9.67 -7.52 3.64
CA ASP A 116 8.87 -6.62 2.80
C ASP A 116 9.62 -6.39 1.48
N LEU A 117 9.16 -7.01 0.41
CA LEU A 117 9.96 -7.21 -0.80
C LEU A 117 9.35 -6.51 -2.02
N THR A 118 10.13 -5.59 -2.60
CA THR A 118 9.95 -5.15 -3.97
C THR A 118 10.89 -5.95 -4.88
N PHE A 119 10.33 -6.80 -5.76
CA PHE A 119 11.14 -7.57 -6.71
C PHE A 119 11.53 -6.77 -7.95
N SER A 120 10.60 -5.96 -8.45
CA SER A 120 10.82 -5.10 -9.61
C SER A 120 9.84 -3.94 -9.61
N THR A 121 10.09 -2.96 -10.47
CA THR A 121 9.15 -1.87 -10.76
C THR A 121 8.27 -2.17 -11.97
N LYS A 122 8.33 -3.40 -12.50
CA LYS A 122 7.46 -3.85 -13.59
C LYS A 122 6.00 -3.70 -13.17
N CYS A 123 5.24 -2.92 -13.93
CA CYS A 123 3.83 -2.65 -13.69
C CYS A 123 3.06 -2.62 -15.02
N ASN A 124 1.76 -2.83 -14.96
CA ASN A 124 0.85 -2.73 -16.10
C ASN A 124 -0.20 -1.62 -15.90
N SER A 125 0.07 -0.67 -14.99
CA SER A 125 -0.81 0.45 -14.67
C SER A 125 -0.03 1.76 -14.55
N LYS A 126 -0.67 2.85 -15.01
CA LYS A 126 -0.21 4.25 -14.86
C LYS A 126 -1.21 4.99 -13.96
N CYS A 127 -1.22 4.65 -12.66
CA CYS A 127 -2.14 5.28 -11.71
C CYS A 127 -1.81 6.76 -11.53
N MET A 128 -2.84 7.64 -11.44
CA MET A 128 -2.68 9.10 -11.31
C MET A 128 -1.94 9.54 -10.03
N THR A 129 -1.93 8.66 -9.03
CA THR A 129 -1.25 8.87 -7.73
C THR A 129 0.11 8.17 -7.63
N CYS A 130 0.57 7.56 -8.73
CA CYS A 130 1.84 6.86 -8.80
C CYS A 130 2.86 7.67 -9.60
N ASN A 131 4.09 7.17 -9.67
CA ASN A 131 5.19 7.82 -10.37
C ASN A 131 6.13 6.81 -11.05
N HIS A 132 7.07 7.33 -11.81
CA HIS A 132 8.06 6.56 -12.56
C HIS A 132 9.10 5.85 -11.70
N TYR A 133 9.26 6.18 -10.40
CA TYR A 133 10.13 5.44 -9.47
C TYR A 133 9.52 4.11 -9.04
N ALA A 134 8.19 4.06 -8.92
CA ALA A 134 7.47 2.87 -8.48
C ALA A 134 6.96 2.00 -9.64
N SER A 135 6.85 2.56 -10.85
CA SER A 135 6.34 1.87 -12.04
C SER A 135 7.13 2.24 -13.28
N ASP A 136 7.75 1.26 -13.92
CA ASP A 136 8.46 1.41 -15.21
C ASP A 136 7.51 1.81 -16.35
N PHE A 137 6.25 1.41 -16.26
CA PHE A 137 5.23 1.76 -17.24
C PHE A 137 4.93 3.27 -17.30
N TRP A 138 5.25 4.01 -16.23
CA TRP A 138 5.09 5.47 -16.17
C TRP A 138 6.16 6.25 -16.92
N GLU A 139 7.32 5.66 -17.22
CA GLU A 139 8.51 6.41 -17.65
C GLU A 139 8.28 7.26 -18.90
N GLU A 140 7.71 6.68 -19.95
CA GLU A 140 7.44 7.38 -21.21
C GLU A 140 6.50 8.58 -20.99
N GLU A 141 5.40 8.37 -20.27
CA GLU A 141 4.41 9.41 -20.02
C GLU A 141 4.94 10.48 -19.07
N TYR A 142 5.69 10.10 -18.05
CA TYR A 142 6.33 11.04 -17.14
C TYR A 142 7.28 11.98 -17.88
N ASN A 143 8.11 11.43 -18.76
CA ASN A 143 9.05 12.20 -19.58
C ASN A 143 8.32 13.15 -20.53
N HIS A 144 7.19 12.71 -21.08
CA HIS A 144 6.35 13.54 -21.92
C HIS A 144 5.69 14.70 -21.15
N ILE A 145 5.13 14.41 -19.96
CA ILE A 145 4.46 15.43 -19.13
C ILE A 145 5.46 16.50 -18.67
N TRP A 146 6.63 16.07 -18.18
CA TRP A 146 7.58 16.97 -17.54
C TRP A 146 8.73 17.43 -18.45
N GLU A 147 8.66 17.10 -19.74
CA GLU A 147 9.67 17.44 -20.75
C GLU A 147 11.10 17.06 -20.31
N THR A 148 11.23 15.92 -19.65
CA THR A 148 12.50 15.41 -19.15
C THR A 148 13.00 14.26 -20.01
N THR A 149 14.33 14.05 -20.01
CA THR A 149 14.93 12.85 -20.64
C THR A 149 14.92 11.65 -19.69
N GLY A 150 14.21 11.78 -18.57
CA GLY A 150 14.16 10.84 -17.47
C GLY A 150 15.43 10.85 -16.62
N PRO A 151 15.33 10.86 -15.30
CA PRO A 151 16.46 10.48 -14.48
C PRO A 151 16.81 9.02 -14.81
N ASN A 152 18.09 8.73 -14.93
CA ASN A 152 18.58 7.36 -14.99
C ASN A 152 18.32 6.72 -13.63
N ILE A 153 17.10 6.18 -13.45
CA ILE A 153 16.68 5.59 -12.19
C ILE A 153 17.21 4.17 -12.16
N ASP A 154 18.09 3.90 -11.21
CA ASP A 154 18.47 2.53 -10.90
C ASP A 154 17.26 1.85 -10.24
N ARG A 155 16.45 1.19 -11.06
CA ARG A 155 15.31 0.40 -10.58
C ARG A 155 15.79 -0.96 -10.11
N ILE A 156 15.16 -1.42 -9.03
CA ILE A 156 15.43 -2.78 -8.57
C ILE A 156 14.93 -3.80 -9.59
N ASN A 157 15.75 -4.81 -9.78
CA ASN A 157 15.37 -6.08 -10.38
C ASN A 157 16.13 -7.17 -9.61
N ILE A 158 15.43 -7.83 -8.68
CA ILE A 158 16.00 -8.93 -7.89
C ILE A 158 16.12 -10.13 -8.78
N LYS A 159 17.33 -10.40 -9.25
CA LYS A 159 17.65 -11.58 -10.06
C LYS A 159 17.63 -12.87 -9.22
N ASP A 160 17.52 -14.01 -9.89
CA ASP A 160 17.38 -15.34 -9.28
C ASP A 160 18.36 -15.63 -8.15
N ALA A 161 19.65 -15.36 -8.37
CA ALA A 161 20.68 -15.58 -7.36
C ALA A 161 20.48 -14.76 -6.07
N GLN A 162 19.88 -13.57 -6.16
CA GLN A 162 19.55 -12.75 -4.98
C GLN A 162 18.27 -13.25 -4.31
N ALA A 163 17.26 -13.66 -5.10
CA ALA A 163 16.04 -14.26 -4.58
C ALA A 163 16.36 -15.55 -3.79
N ASP A 164 17.21 -16.43 -4.32
CA ASP A 164 17.67 -17.64 -3.64
C ASP A 164 18.38 -17.33 -2.32
N LYS A 165 19.20 -16.27 -2.28
CA LYS A 165 19.86 -15.81 -1.04
C LYS A 165 18.86 -15.29 -0.01
N LEU A 166 17.81 -14.58 -0.42
CA LEU A 166 16.74 -14.15 0.50
C LEU A 166 16.04 -15.36 1.14
N VAL A 167 15.85 -16.45 0.41
CA VAL A 167 15.28 -17.70 0.96
C VAL A 167 16.21 -18.34 1.97
N THR A 168 17.52 -18.43 1.68
CA THR A 168 18.47 -19.22 2.45
C THR A 168 19.10 -18.47 3.62
N GLN A 169 19.25 -17.15 3.51
CA GLN A 169 19.95 -16.34 4.51
C GLN A 169 19.05 -15.84 5.65
N PHE A 170 17.72 -15.95 5.52
CA PHE A 170 16.76 -15.59 6.57
C PHE A 170 15.90 -16.81 6.94
N PRO A 171 16.44 -17.73 7.77
CA PRO A 171 15.83 -19.05 8.00
C PRO A 171 14.51 -18.98 8.78
N ASN A 172 14.31 -17.96 9.61
CA ASN A 172 13.19 -17.87 10.53
C ASN A 172 12.05 -16.95 10.03
N VAL A 173 12.03 -16.62 8.74
CA VAL A 173 10.97 -15.80 8.16
C VAL A 173 9.62 -16.53 8.23
N GLU A 174 8.64 -15.85 8.82
CA GLU A 174 7.27 -16.32 9.01
C GLU A 174 6.27 -15.54 8.14
N ARG A 175 6.66 -14.34 7.68
CA ARG A 175 5.80 -13.45 6.88
C ARG A 175 6.59 -12.82 5.74
N ILE A 176 5.97 -12.71 4.59
CA ILE A 176 6.52 -12.00 3.43
C ILE A 176 5.45 -11.13 2.81
N SER A 177 5.74 -9.86 2.61
CA SER A 177 4.89 -8.93 1.85
C SER A 177 5.52 -8.67 0.48
N PHE A 178 4.70 -8.71 -0.55
CA PHE A 178 5.07 -8.39 -1.91
C PHE A 178 4.44 -7.06 -2.32
N ILE A 179 5.31 -6.09 -2.59
CA ILE A 179 4.96 -4.75 -3.02
C ILE A 179 5.80 -4.37 -4.26
N GLY A 180 5.70 -3.14 -4.71
CA GLY A 180 6.48 -2.62 -5.84
C GLY A 180 5.59 -2.19 -7.00
N GLY A 181 6.00 -2.46 -8.26
CA GLY A 181 5.17 -2.17 -9.42
C GLY A 181 3.82 -2.94 -9.35
N GLU A 182 3.77 -4.10 -9.97
CA GLU A 182 2.68 -5.08 -9.78
C GLU A 182 3.30 -6.47 -9.51
N PRO A 183 3.31 -6.94 -8.27
CA PRO A 183 4.02 -8.17 -7.92
C PRO A 183 3.48 -9.40 -8.65
N THR A 184 2.17 -9.44 -8.96
CA THR A 184 1.53 -10.62 -9.56
C THR A 184 1.87 -10.85 -11.04
N ILE A 185 2.54 -9.88 -11.70
CA ILE A 185 3.04 -10.02 -13.08
C ILE A 185 4.57 -10.19 -13.16
N SER A 186 5.27 -10.27 -12.02
CA SER A 186 6.72 -10.46 -11.97
C SER A 186 7.09 -11.93 -12.02
N ASP A 187 7.90 -12.31 -13.00
CA ASP A 187 8.40 -13.68 -13.12
C ASP A 187 9.34 -14.04 -11.95
N GLU A 188 10.08 -13.06 -11.45
CA GLU A 188 10.96 -13.19 -10.28
C GLU A 188 10.18 -13.56 -9.01
N HIS A 189 9.03 -12.94 -8.82
CA HIS A 189 8.12 -13.26 -7.72
C HIS A 189 7.63 -14.71 -7.79
N VAL A 190 7.15 -15.16 -8.96
CA VAL A 190 6.68 -16.54 -9.17
C VAL A 190 7.80 -17.56 -8.89
N ARG A 191 9.02 -17.30 -9.35
CA ARG A 191 10.19 -18.16 -9.07
C ARG A 191 10.53 -18.21 -7.59
N TYR A 192 10.44 -17.07 -6.91
CA TYR A 192 10.68 -17.02 -5.47
C TYR A 192 9.68 -17.87 -4.67
N LEU A 193 8.38 -17.82 -5.03
CA LEU A 193 7.38 -18.70 -4.43
C LEU A 193 7.70 -20.18 -4.68
N LYS A 194 8.03 -20.54 -5.92
CA LYS A 194 8.44 -21.92 -6.27
C LYS A 194 9.66 -22.37 -5.45
N LYS A 195 10.62 -21.48 -5.24
CA LYS A 195 11.79 -21.79 -4.42
C LYS A 195 11.45 -22.04 -2.95
N LEU A 196 10.57 -21.24 -2.36
CA LEU A 196 10.07 -21.47 -1.00
C LEU A 196 9.35 -22.82 -0.85
N ILE A 197 8.61 -23.24 -1.88
CA ILE A 197 7.94 -24.54 -1.92
C ILE A 197 8.98 -25.67 -2.04
N GLU A 198 9.94 -25.54 -2.95
CA GLU A 198 11.02 -26.52 -3.18
C GLU A 198 11.82 -26.83 -1.91
N VAL A 199 12.16 -25.78 -1.14
CA VAL A 199 12.91 -25.95 0.12
C VAL A 199 12.02 -26.33 1.32
N GLY A 200 10.72 -26.55 1.12
CA GLY A 200 9.79 -27.03 2.14
C GLY A 200 9.40 -26.00 3.21
N ARG A 201 9.57 -24.68 2.93
CA ARG A 201 9.29 -23.63 3.91
C ARG A 201 7.91 -22.99 3.77
N SER A 202 7.27 -23.10 2.61
CA SER A 202 6.03 -22.40 2.28
C SER A 202 4.89 -22.61 3.28
N GLY A 203 4.70 -23.85 3.76
CA GLY A 203 3.62 -24.19 4.69
C GLY A 203 3.69 -23.52 6.07
N GLN A 204 4.78 -22.83 6.40
CA GLN A 204 4.94 -22.09 7.64
C GLN A 204 4.82 -20.58 7.42
N ILE A 205 4.87 -20.11 6.17
CA ILE A 205 4.96 -18.72 5.79
C ILE A 205 3.56 -18.15 5.47
N LYS A 206 3.28 -16.99 6.01
CA LYS A 206 2.16 -16.12 5.59
C LYS A 206 2.67 -15.16 4.52
N ILE A 207 2.00 -15.11 3.37
CA ILE A 207 2.32 -14.15 2.32
C ILE A 207 1.24 -13.09 2.19
N SER A 208 1.62 -11.88 1.83
CA SER A 208 0.70 -10.77 1.58
C SER A 208 1.08 -10.01 0.32
N TYR A 209 0.07 -9.45 -0.33
CA TYR A 209 0.19 -8.67 -1.56
C TYR A 209 -0.47 -7.32 -1.42
N VAL A 210 0.13 -6.30 -2.03
CA VAL A 210 -0.55 -5.08 -2.45
C VAL A 210 -0.59 -5.12 -3.98
N THR A 211 -1.77 -5.31 -4.57
CA THR A 211 -1.91 -5.63 -6.00
C THR A 211 -3.13 -4.97 -6.64
N ASN A 212 -3.01 -4.66 -7.92
CA ASN A 212 -4.11 -4.19 -8.75
C ASN A 212 -5.03 -5.34 -9.23
N LEU A 213 -4.79 -6.57 -8.82
CA LEU A 213 -5.50 -7.81 -9.13
C LEU A 213 -5.46 -8.28 -10.59
N THR A 214 -4.78 -7.59 -11.48
CA THR A 214 -4.89 -7.92 -12.93
C THR A 214 -4.01 -9.09 -13.35
N GLY A 215 -2.97 -9.40 -12.55
CA GLY A 215 -2.02 -10.48 -12.82
C GLY A 215 -2.35 -11.82 -12.13
N ILE A 216 -3.43 -11.90 -11.36
CA ILE A 216 -3.80 -13.15 -10.69
C ILE A 216 -4.32 -14.15 -11.74
N ASN A 217 -3.59 -15.25 -11.87
CA ASN A 217 -3.89 -16.35 -12.76
C ASN A 217 -3.92 -17.70 -12.01
N ASP A 218 -4.30 -18.76 -12.69
CA ASP A 218 -4.46 -20.09 -12.07
C ASP A 218 -3.11 -20.64 -11.54
N GLU A 219 -1.98 -20.37 -12.22
CA GLU A 219 -0.65 -20.76 -11.73
C GLU A 219 -0.34 -20.13 -10.37
N LEU A 220 -0.59 -18.84 -10.23
CA LEU A 220 -0.36 -18.14 -8.97
C LEU A 220 -1.29 -18.64 -7.86
N ILE A 221 -2.56 -18.89 -8.18
CA ILE A 221 -3.54 -19.48 -7.25
C ILE A 221 -3.08 -20.88 -6.78
N ASP A 222 -2.56 -21.70 -7.68
CA ASP A 222 -2.06 -23.03 -7.32
C ASP A 222 -0.82 -22.94 -6.42
N LEU A 223 0.08 -21.99 -6.66
CA LEU A 223 1.22 -21.73 -5.77
C LEU A 223 0.76 -21.29 -4.36
N TRP A 224 -0.28 -20.47 -4.27
CA TRP A 224 -0.83 -20.00 -2.98
C TRP A 224 -1.28 -21.14 -2.06
N LYS A 225 -1.78 -22.24 -2.61
CA LYS A 225 -2.22 -23.43 -1.84
C LYS A 225 -1.14 -24.06 -0.99
N HIS A 226 0.13 -23.75 -1.26
CA HIS A 226 1.28 -24.25 -0.50
C HIS A 226 1.66 -23.41 0.71
N PHE A 227 1.04 -22.22 0.89
CA PHE A 227 1.38 -21.28 1.96
C PHE A 227 0.41 -21.38 3.13
N LYS A 228 0.88 -21.06 4.33
CA LYS A 228 0.04 -21.08 5.54
C LYS A 228 -1.16 -20.13 5.45
N HIS A 229 -0.95 -18.95 4.86
CA HIS A 229 -1.96 -17.91 4.73
C HIS A 229 -1.58 -16.97 3.59
N VAL A 230 -2.56 -16.57 2.81
CA VAL A 230 -2.42 -15.57 1.75
C VAL A 230 -3.34 -14.39 2.05
N HIS A 231 -2.77 -13.21 2.19
CA HIS A 231 -3.53 -11.97 2.33
C HIS A 231 -3.38 -11.11 1.08
N VAL A 232 -4.50 -10.64 0.51
CA VAL A 232 -4.49 -9.84 -0.72
C VAL A 232 -5.12 -8.47 -0.44
N ALA A 233 -4.29 -7.44 -0.34
CA ALA A 233 -4.73 -6.06 -0.28
C ALA A 233 -4.97 -5.55 -1.71
N VAL A 234 -6.24 -5.28 -2.01
CA VAL A 234 -6.71 -4.89 -3.33
C VAL A 234 -6.52 -3.39 -3.52
N SER A 235 -5.65 -3.01 -4.44
CA SER A 235 -5.37 -1.61 -4.77
C SER A 235 -6.41 -1.06 -5.73
N VAL A 236 -7.43 -0.39 -5.20
CA VAL A 236 -8.51 0.27 -5.94
C VAL A 236 -8.80 1.61 -5.29
N ASP A 237 -9.00 2.67 -6.09
CA ASP A 237 -9.12 4.03 -5.56
C ASP A 237 -10.52 4.62 -5.73
N ALA A 238 -11.36 4.04 -6.61
CA ALA A 238 -12.73 4.47 -6.82
C ALA A 238 -13.60 3.35 -7.40
N TYR A 239 -14.89 3.55 -7.43
CA TYR A 239 -15.84 2.65 -8.08
C TYR A 239 -16.03 3.01 -9.57
N GLY A 240 -16.19 2.00 -10.40
CA GLY A 240 -16.63 2.17 -11.79
C GLY A 240 -15.64 2.93 -12.69
N LYS A 241 -16.18 3.81 -13.53
CA LYS A 241 -15.40 4.59 -14.50
C LYS A 241 -14.35 5.49 -13.86
N VAL A 242 -14.58 5.99 -12.65
CA VAL A 242 -13.61 6.82 -11.94
C VAL A 242 -12.33 6.02 -11.67
N ASN A 243 -12.45 4.75 -11.30
CA ASN A 243 -11.29 3.88 -11.15
C ASN A 243 -10.56 3.65 -12.48
N GLU A 244 -11.30 3.56 -13.61
CA GLU A 244 -10.69 3.46 -14.94
C GLU A 244 -9.88 4.71 -15.30
N TYR A 245 -10.29 5.88 -14.82
CA TYR A 245 -9.54 7.11 -14.99
C TYR A 245 -8.27 7.11 -14.14
N ILE A 246 -8.40 6.80 -12.86
CA ILE A 246 -7.29 6.87 -11.90
C ILE A 246 -6.26 5.77 -12.17
N ARG A 247 -6.70 4.53 -12.43
CA ARG A 247 -5.83 3.35 -12.60
C ARG A 247 -5.78 2.87 -14.05
N TYR A 248 -5.43 3.78 -14.96
CA TYR A 248 -5.31 3.48 -16.39
C TYR A 248 -4.25 2.38 -16.65
N PRO A 249 -4.51 1.39 -17.57
CA PRO A 249 -5.62 1.35 -18.55
C PRO A 249 -6.75 0.37 -18.18
N PHE A 250 -6.93 0.01 -16.94
CA PHE A 250 -7.84 -1.05 -16.53
C PHE A 250 -9.31 -0.69 -16.73
N LYS A 251 -10.11 -1.75 -17.02
CA LYS A 251 -11.56 -1.66 -17.10
C LYS A 251 -12.20 -2.16 -15.82
N TRP A 252 -13.15 -1.41 -15.28
CA TRP A 252 -13.80 -1.71 -14.00
C TRP A 252 -14.39 -3.13 -13.95
N GLN A 253 -15.06 -3.54 -15.00
CA GLN A 253 -15.67 -4.88 -15.06
C GLN A 253 -14.66 -6.00 -14.76
N LYS A 254 -13.43 -5.87 -15.27
CA LYS A 254 -12.38 -6.86 -15.01
C LYS A 254 -11.92 -6.81 -13.57
N VAL A 255 -11.73 -5.61 -13.03
CA VAL A 255 -11.32 -5.40 -11.62
C VAL A 255 -12.39 -5.95 -10.67
N GLU A 256 -13.66 -5.60 -10.87
CA GLU A 256 -14.78 -6.10 -10.07
C GLU A 256 -14.90 -7.62 -10.14
N SER A 257 -14.80 -8.21 -11.33
CA SER A 257 -14.83 -9.66 -11.50
C SER A 257 -13.73 -10.36 -10.69
N ASN A 258 -12.51 -9.78 -10.69
CA ASN A 258 -11.40 -10.33 -9.92
C ASN A 258 -11.60 -10.14 -8.40
N ILE A 259 -12.18 -9.02 -7.98
CA ILE A 259 -12.55 -8.79 -6.56
C ILE A 259 -13.54 -9.86 -6.11
N ARG A 260 -14.62 -10.08 -6.86
CA ARG A 260 -15.63 -11.11 -6.54
C ARG A 260 -15.04 -12.53 -6.50
N LYS A 261 -14.15 -12.86 -7.47
CA LYS A 261 -13.41 -14.14 -7.45
C LYS A 261 -12.59 -14.28 -6.17
N LEU A 262 -11.90 -13.22 -5.74
CA LEU A 262 -11.09 -13.22 -4.53
C LEU A 262 -11.96 -13.38 -3.25
N PHE A 263 -13.11 -12.71 -3.19
CA PHE A 263 -14.06 -12.87 -2.08
C PHE A 263 -14.56 -14.32 -2.00
N GLN A 264 -14.92 -14.92 -3.15
CA GLN A 264 -15.34 -16.32 -3.19
C GLN A 264 -14.22 -17.25 -2.70
N MET A 265 -12.98 -17.05 -3.15
CA MET A 265 -11.84 -17.81 -2.68
C MET A 265 -11.61 -17.67 -1.16
N ALA A 266 -11.83 -16.49 -0.60
CA ALA A 266 -11.73 -16.28 0.84
C ALA A 266 -12.82 -17.06 1.59
N VAL A 267 -14.06 -17.06 1.09
CA VAL A 267 -15.17 -17.86 1.63
C VAL A 267 -14.84 -19.35 1.57
N ASP A 268 -14.41 -19.86 0.42
CA ASP A 268 -14.10 -21.27 0.21
C ASP A 268 -12.95 -21.75 1.13
N SER A 269 -11.96 -20.87 1.34
CA SER A 269 -10.81 -21.19 2.20
C SER A 269 -11.12 -21.27 3.68
N ASP A 270 -12.14 -20.56 4.16
CA ASP A 270 -12.52 -20.56 5.59
C ASP A 270 -13.21 -21.88 6.00
N SER A 271 -13.81 -22.57 5.04
CA SER A 271 -14.44 -23.90 5.23
C SER A 271 -13.45 -25.06 5.07
N SER A 272 -12.20 -24.79 4.64
CA SER A 272 -11.18 -25.79 4.40
C SER A 272 -10.12 -25.82 5.51
N THR A 273 -9.44 -26.95 5.68
CA THR A 273 -8.28 -27.09 6.59
C THR A 273 -6.96 -26.67 5.90
N GLU A 274 -7.05 -26.21 4.67
CA GLU A 274 -5.92 -25.82 3.82
C GLU A 274 -5.53 -24.36 4.02
N THR A 275 -4.91 -23.76 3.01
CA THR A 275 -4.44 -22.36 3.04
C THR A 275 -5.58 -21.37 3.28
N LYS A 276 -5.48 -20.56 4.32
CA LYS A 276 -6.42 -19.47 4.56
C LYS A 276 -6.15 -18.32 3.59
N ILE A 277 -7.19 -17.85 2.90
CA ILE A 277 -7.15 -16.66 2.05
C ILE A 277 -7.96 -15.55 2.70
N THR A 278 -7.37 -14.36 2.79
CA THR A 278 -8.05 -13.15 3.29
C THR A 278 -7.81 -11.99 2.34
N THR A 279 -8.71 -11.01 2.37
CA THR A 279 -8.60 -9.84 1.51
C THR A 279 -8.84 -8.55 2.29
N SER A 280 -8.30 -7.45 1.78
CA SER A 280 -8.60 -6.10 2.26
C SER A 280 -8.63 -5.12 1.09
N LEU A 281 -9.34 -4.01 1.27
CA LEU A 281 -9.25 -2.87 0.37
C LEU A 281 -8.02 -2.02 0.75
N SER A 282 -7.26 -1.59 -0.25
CA SER A 282 -6.24 -0.55 -0.12
C SER A 282 -6.58 0.58 -1.08
N CYS A 283 -7.04 1.71 -0.53
CA CYS A 283 -7.47 2.88 -1.30
C CYS A 283 -6.58 4.08 -0.97
N THR A 284 -6.16 4.81 -2.00
CA THR A 284 -5.43 6.07 -1.85
C THR A 284 -6.36 7.24 -2.15
N VAL A 285 -6.69 8.03 -1.14
CA VAL A 285 -7.50 9.24 -1.26
C VAL A 285 -6.65 10.37 -1.84
N SER A 286 -7.15 11.01 -2.88
CA SER A 286 -6.49 12.08 -3.62
C SER A 286 -7.52 13.08 -4.14
N MET A 287 -7.08 14.14 -4.82
CA MET A 287 -8.02 15.05 -5.49
C MET A 287 -8.91 14.34 -6.52
N PHE A 288 -8.45 13.23 -7.11
CA PHE A 288 -9.16 12.52 -8.17
C PHE A 288 -10.35 11.69 -7.68
N ASN A 289 -10.42 11.37 -6.39
CA ASN A 289 -11.47 10.54 -5.79
C ASN A 289 -12.00 11.06 -4.45
N ALA A 290 -11.80 12.32 -4.16
CA ALA A 290 -12.19 12.93 -2.86
C ALA A 290 -13.65 12.67 -2.47
N ILE A 291 -14.56 12.60 -3.45
CA ILE A 291 -15.97 12.25 -3.24
C ILE A 291 -16.21 10.76 -3.52
N GLN A 292 -15.62 10.23 -4.59
CA GLN A 292 -15.90 8.91 -5.13
C GLN A 292 -15.21 7.77 -4.38
N CYS A 293 -14.28 8.08 -3.46
CA CYS A 293 -13.75 7.07 -2.55
C CYS A 293 -14.86 6.48 -1.65
N PHE A 294 -15.89 7.26 -1.30
CA PHE A 294 -17.01 6.77 -0.52
C PHE A 294 -17.93 5.81 -1.30
N ASP A 295 -18.07 5.99 -2.63
CA ASP A 295 -18.78 5.03 -3.47
C ASP A 295 -18.03 3.68 -3.52
N LEU A 296 -16.70 3.71 -3.49
CA LEU A 296 -15.90 2.50 -3.39
C LEU A 296 -16.02 1.83 -2.01
N LEU A 297 -15.97 2.62 -0.93
CA LEU A 297 -16.14 2.10 0.44
C LEU A 297 -17.53 1.50 0.65
N GLU A 298 -18.57 2.09 0.03
CA GLU A 298 -19.92 1.54 0.01
C GLU A 298 -20.00 0.22 -0.76
N PHE A 299 -19.41 0.17 -1.95
CA PHE A 299 -19.30 -1.07 -2.74
C PHE A 299 -18.59 -2.18 -1.93
N TRP A 300 -17.51 -1.86 -1.23
CA TRP A 300 -16.79 -2.82 -0.39
C TRP A 300 -17.62 -3.30 0.79
N PHE A 301 -18.38 -2.39 1.40
CA PHE A 301 -19.36 -2.75 2.43
C PHE A 301 -20.43 -3.68 1.91
N ASP A 302 -21.04 -3.36 0.76
CA ASP A 302 -22.12 -4.15 0.16
C ASP A 302 -21.62 -5.56 -0.22
N LEU A 303 -20.41 -5.69 -0.77
CA LEU A 303 -19.77 -6.99 -1.00
C LEU A 303 -19.55 -7.76 0.31
N THR A 304 -19.03 -7.09 1.32
CA THR A 304 -18.80 -7.73 2.62
C THR A 304 -20.11 -8.24 3.22
N ALA A 305 -21.18 -7.45 3.14
CA ALA A 305 -22.52 -7.85 3.58
C ALA A 305 -23.08 -9.02 2.75
N GLU A 306 -22.89 -9.00 1.43
CA GLU A 306 -23.31 -10.08 0.53
C GLU A 306 -22.64 -11.41 0.89
N TYR A 307 -21.31 -11.42 1.03
CA TYR A 307 -20.54 -12.64 1.31
C TYR A 307 -20.59 -13.08 2.78
N SER A 308 -20.84 -12.19 3.74
CA SER A 308 -21.05 -12.56 5.14
C SER A 308 -22.30 -13.42 5.36
N ASN A 309 -23.24 -13.41 4.41
CA ASN A 309 -24.37 -14.32 4.42
C ASN A 309 -23.98 -15.79 4.18
N GLN A 310 -22.84 -16.00 3.50
CA GLN A 310 -22.32 -17.35 3.21
C GLN A 310 -21.42 -17.87 4.33
N LEU A 311 -20.81 -16.98 5.13
CA LEU A 311 -19.91 -17.30 6.23
C LEU A 311 -20.15 -16.38 7.42
N PRO A 312 -20.81 -16.85 8.50
CA PRO A 312 -20.99 -16.06 9.72
C PRO A 312 -19.66 -15.61 10.37
N SER A 313 -18.57 -16.36 10.16
CA SER A 313 -17.23 -16.06 10.66
C SER A 313 -16.46 -15.04 9.80
N PHE A 314 -16.99 -14.63 8.63
CA PHE A 314 -16.34 -13.77 7.66
C PHE A 314 -16.10 -12.32 8.15
N THR A 315 -16.60 -11.95 9.31
CA THR A 315 -16.44 -10.62 9.93
C THR A 315 -15.00 -10.21 10.21
N GLY A 316 -14.05 -11.14 10.20
CA GLY A 316 -12.65 -10.88 10.53
C GLY A 316 -11.67 -10.82 9.36
N GLY A 317 -12.09 -11.16 8.13
CA GLY A 317 -11.19 -11.35 6.98
C GLY A 317 -11.16 -10.20 5.98
N VAL A 318 -12.09 -9.25 6.06
CA VAL A 318 -12.24 -8.17 5.08
C VAL A 318 -11.84 -6.84 5.72
N GLY A 319 -10.54 -6.53 5.66
CA GLY A 319 -10.01 -5.25 6.12
C GLY A 319 -10.27 -4.13 5.09
N CYS A 320 -10.15 -2.90 5.56
CA CYS A 320 -10.10 -1.72 4.71
C CYS A 320 -9.01 -0.79 5.24
N PHE A 321 -8.15 -0.34 4.34
CA PHE A 321 -7.10 0.63 4.63
C PHE A 321 -7.21 1.78 3.63
N VAL A 322 -7.22 2.98 4.14
CA VAL A 322 -7.15 4.19 3.33
C VAL A 322 -5.86 4.94 3.66
N ASN A 323 -5.23 5.49 2.64
CA ASN A 323 -4.11 6.41 2.76
C ASN A 323 -4.47 7.70 2.05
N CYS A 324 -3.92 8.83 2.48
CA CYS A 324 -4.01 10.08 1.76
C CYS A 324 -2.73 10.32 0.96
N VAL A 325 -2.87 10.78 -0.27
CA VAL A 325 -1.72 11.23 -1.06
C VAL A 325 -1.03 12.39 -0.35
N THR A 326 0.27 12.25 -0.17
CA THR A 326 1.17 13.32 0.30
C THR A 326 2.19 13.71 -0.75
N ASN A 327 2.38 12.87 -1.75
CA ASN A 327 3.19 13.05 -2.94
C ASN A 327 2.65 12.13 -4.04
N PRO A 328 2.46 12.61 -5.28
CA PRO A 328 2.87 13.93 -5.79
C PRO A 328 1.92 15.07 -5.34
N GLU A 329 2.50 16.27 -5.18
CA GLU A 329 1.79 17.45 -4.66
C GLU A 329 0.62 17.90 -5.55
N TYR A 330 0.69 17.67 -6.85
CA TYR A 330 -0.38 17.97 -7.80
C TYR A 330 -1.65 17.11 -7.61
N ALA A 331 -1.58 16.06 -6.79
CA ALA A 331 -2.69 15.16 -6.52
C ALA A 331 -3.29 15.33 -5.10
N LEU A 332 -2.82 16.31 -4.33
CA LEU A 332 -3.27 16.54 -2.96
C LEU A 332 -4.75 16.89 -2.89
N VAL A 333 -5.48 16.23 -2.00
CA VAL A 333 -6.91 16.48 -1.76
C VAL A 333 -7.17 17.90 -1.26
N GLY A 334 -6.22 18.48 -0.52
CA GLY A 334 -6.31 19.85 0.01
C GLY A 334 -6.30 20.96 -1.05
N LEU A 335 -5.97 20.67 -2.31
CA LEU A 335 -6.06 21.64 -3.41
C LEU A 335 -7.51 21.95 -3.79
N LEU A 336 -8.45 21.04 -3.53
CA LEU A 336 -9.87 21.22 -3.84
C LEU A 336 -10.52 22.19 -2.85
N SER A 337 -11.56 22.90 -3.31
CA SER A 337 -12.31 23.81 -2.45
C SER A 337 -12.99 23.09 -1.27
N PRO A 338 -13.20 23.77 -0.13
CA PRO A 338 -13.94 23.21 0.98
C PRO A 338 -15.35 22.77 0.59
N GLU A 339 -16.02 23.52 -0.29
CA GLU A 339 -17.37 23.22 -0.78
C GLU A 339 -17.41 21.91 -1.55
N TYR A 340 -16.42 21.67 -2.41
CA TYR A 340 -16.32 20.42 -3.15
C TYR A 340 -16.07 19.24 -2.20
N ARG A 341 -15.10 19.38 -1.30
CA ARG A 341 -14.73 18.32 -0.34
C ARG A 341 -15.86 18.00 0.65
N GLN A 342 -16.66 18.99 1.04
CA GLN A 342 -17.82 18.79 1.93
C GLN A 342 -18.84 17.81 1.34
N ARG A 343 -18.96 17.72 0.03
CA ARG A 343 -19.83 16.71 -0.63
C ARG A 343 -19.37 15.28 -0.32
N GLY A 344 -18.05 15.04 -0.24
CA GLY A 344 -17.50 13.76 0.21
C GLY A 344 -17.81 13.48 1.68
N VAL A 345 -17.68 14.49 2.57
CA VAL A 345 -18.03 14.35 3.99
C VAL A 345 -19.50 13.95 4.18
N VAL A 346 -20.40 14.56 3.40
CA VAL A 346 -21.83 14.19 3.41
C VAL A 346 -22.02 12.72 3.03
N LYS A 347 -21.39 12.25 1.95
CA LYS A 347 -21.43 10.83 1.55
C LYS A 347 -20.88 9.89 2.64
N GLY A 348 -19.76 10.27 3.25
CA GLY A 348 -19.17 9.50 4.35
C GLY A 348 -20.11 9.32 5.54
N ASN A 349 -20.82 10.39 5.94
CA ASN A 349 -21.82 10.31 7.00
C ASN A 349 -23.00 9.40 6.61
N GLN A 350 -23.52 9.53 5.38
CA GLN A 350 -24.59 8.67 4.88
C GLN A 350 -24.18 7.19 4.88
N LEU A 351 -22.93 6.89 4.50
CA LEU A 351 -22.41 5.53 4.55
C LEU A 351 -22.30 5.00 5.99
N LEU A 352 -21.84 5.80 6.95
CA LEU A 352 -21.82 5.41 8.37
C LEU A 352 -23.24 5.13 8.91
N GLU A 353 -24.23 5.92 8.51
CA GLU A 353 -25.63 5.69 8.86
C GLU A 353 -26.16 4.37 8.25
N LYS A 354 -25.83 4.09 6.98
CA LYS A 354 -26.16 2.83 6.29
C LYS A 354 -25.58 1.63 7.04
N ILE A 355 -24.30 1.69 7.42
CA ILE A 355 -23.60 0.63 8.16
C ILE A 355 -24.25 0.43 9.53
N THR A 356 -24.53 1.51 10.27
CA THR A 356 -25.20 1.44 11.58
C THR A 356 -26.58 0.79 11.48
N SER A 357 -27.36 1.16 10.46
CA SER A 357 -28.68 0.59 10.21
C SER A 357 -28.61 -0.91 9.88
N TYR A 358 -27.59 -1.31 9.13
CA TYR A 358 -27.33 -2.73 8.84
C TYR A 358 -26.97 -3.52 10.11
N GLU A 359 -26.07 -3.01 10.95
CA GLU A 359 -25.67 -3.66 12.21
C GLU A 359 -26.87 -3.80 13.17
N ASN A 360 -27.69 -2.76 13.29
CA ASN A 360 -28.92 -2.80 14.10
C ASN A 360 -29.92 -3.84 13.61
N SER A 361 -30.00 -4.06 12.30
CA SER A 361 -30.89 -5.06 11.70
C SER A 361 -30.31 -6.47 11.70
N ASN A 362 -29.01 -6.61 11.98
CA ASN A 362 -28.27 -7.86 11.97
C ASN A 362 -27.32 -7.94 13.20
N PRO A 363 -27.87 -8.07 14.44
CA PRO A 363 -27.10 -7.94 15.68
C PRO A 363 -25.97 -8.98 15.83
N ASP A 364 -26.08 -10.11 15.15
CA ASP A 364 -25.05 -11.16 15.16
C ASP A 364 -23.95 -10.91 14.10
N ARG A 365 -24.02 -9.80 13.36
CA ARG A 365 -23.09 -9.45 12.27
C ARG A 365 -22.47 -8.10 12.54
N HIS A 366 -21.21 -8.11 12.80
CA HIS A 366 -20.44 -6.89 13.03
C HIS A 366 -19.63 -6.52 11.79
N VAL A 367 -19.76 -5.28 11.33
CA VAL A 367 -18.93 -4.74 10.25
C VAL A 367 -17.54 -4.45 10.81
N ASN A 368 -16.52 -4.83 10.05
CA ASN A 368 -15.13 -4.61 10.45
C ASN A 368 -14.88 -3.12 10.79
N ASP A 369 -14.37 -2.88 12.00
CA ASP A 369 -14.10 -1.51 12.47
C ASP A 369 -13.15 -0.75 11.56
N GLY A 370 -12.21 -1.44 10.90
CA GLY A 370 -11.30 -0.85 9.92
C GLY A 370 -12.02 -0.15 8.75
N LEU A 371 -13.21 -0.63 8.34
CA LEU A 371 -14.00 0.08 7.32
C LEU A 371 -14.58 1.38 7.88
N LYS A 372 -15.19 1.33 9.07
CA LYS A 372 -15.74 2.53 9.72
C LYS A 372 -14.65 3.57 10.02
N ASP A 373 -13.49 3.11 10.45
CA ASP A 373 -12.34 3.99 10.72
C ASP A 373 -11.77 4.59 9.42
N SER A 374 -11.74 3.82 8.33
CA SER A 374 -11.34 4.31 7.01
C SER A 374 -12.28 5.40 6.49
N ILE A 375 -13.60 5.26 6.69
CA ILE A 375 -14.58 6.29 6.35
C ILE A 375 -14.33 7.58 7.15
N LYS A 376 -14.17 7.46 8.48
CA LYS A 376 -13.90 8.61 9.36
C LYS A 376 -12.59 9.30 9.03
N LEU A 377 -11.55 8.53 8.75
CA LEU A 377 -10.23 9.05 8.38
C LEU A 377 -10.27 9.79 7.05
N SER A 378 -10.97 9.25 6.05
CA SER A 378 -11.18 9.92 4.77
C SER A 378 -11.91 11.27 4.97
N MET A 379 -12.97 11.29 5.77
CA MET A 379 -13.67 12.55 6.09
C MET A 379 -12.77 13.55 6.84
N ALA A 380 -11.90 13.07 7.72
CA ALA A 380 -10.96 13.94 8.43
C ALA A 380 -10.02 14.67 7.46
N TRP A 381 -9.44 13.97 6.48
CA TRP A 381 -8.60 14.62 5.46
C TRP A 381 -9.37 15.61 4.59
N LEU A 382 -10.65 15.36 4.29
CA LEU A 382 -11.50 16.31 3.55
C LEU A 382 -11.82 17.57 4.35
N ASN A 383 -11.73 17.52 5.68
CA ASN A 383 -11.96 18.66 6.57
C ASN A 383 -10.68 19.45 6.91
N GLU A 384 -9.50 19.02 6.42
CA GLU A 384 -8.28 19.79 6.60
C GLU A 384 -8.34 21.14 5.88
N PRO A 385 -7.53 22.15 6.29
CA PRO A 385 -7.47 23.42 5.59
C PRO A 385 -7.19 23.29 4.10
N GLN A 386 -7.73 24.22 3.30
CA GLN A 386 -7.41 24.27 1.87
C GLN A 386 -5.95 24.70 1.67
N ILE A 387 -5.29 24.03 0.71
CA ILE A 387 -3.93 24.38 0.28
C ILE A 387 -4.04 25.43 -0.82
N HIS A 388 -3.54 26.64 -0.54
CA HIS A 388 -3.45 27.75 -1.48
C HIS A 388 -2.01 27.85 -2.01
N ASP A 389 -1.66 26.96 -2.92
CA ASP A 389 -0.34 26.93 -3.55
C ASP A 389 -0.49 26.96 -5.08
N GLU A 390 -0.10 28.10 -5.67
CA GLU A 390 -0.23 28.32 -7.12
C GLU A 390 0.65 27.36 -7.93
N VAL A 391 1.81 26.95 -7.39
CA VAL A 391 2.71 26.00 -8.08
C VAL A 391 2.05 24.63 -8.14
N TYR A 392 1.48 24.18 -7.03
CA TYR A 392 0.78 22.87 -6.99
C TYR A 392 -0.46 22.87 -7.88
N LEU A 393 -1.23 23.95 -7.91
CA LEU A 393 -2.38 24.10 -8.80
C LEU A 393 -1.97 24.16 -10.26
N THR A 394 -0.90 24.88 -10.60
CA THR A 394 -0.35 24.93 -11.96
C THR A 394 0.12 23.54 -12.40
N ASN A 395 0.85 22.84 -11.53
CA ASN A 395 1.30 21.46 -11.79
C ASN A 395 0.11 20.51 -11.95
N SER A 396 -0.97 20.67 -11.18
CA SER A 396 -2.17 19.86 -11.32
C SER A 396 -2.85 20.07 -12.68
N LYS A 397 -2.98 21.32 -13.12
CA LYS A 397 -3.50 21.67 -14.46
C LYS A 397 -2.67 21.03 -15.56
N HIS A 398 -1.35 21.26 -15.50
CA HIS A 398 -0.41 20.70 -16.48
C HIS A 398 -0.49 19.18 -16.53
N PHE A 399 -0.42 18.52 -15.38
CA PHE A 399 -0.47 17.08 -15.28
C PHE A 399 -1.76 16.48 -15.85
N VAL A 400 -2.93 17.00 -15.44
CA VAL A 400 -4.23 16.48 -15.88
C VAL A 400 -4.40 16.66 -17.39
N ILE A 401 -4.14 17.87 -17.91
CA ILE A 401 -4.34 18.16 -19.35
C ILE A 401 -3.37 17.33 -20.21
N THR A 402 -2.09 17.29 -19.84
CA THR A 402 -1.07 16.60 -20.64
C THR A 402 -1.25 15.08 -20.59
N SER A 403 -1.60 14.54 -19.41
CA SER A 403 -1.92 13.13 -19.23
C SER A 403 -3.16 12.72 -20.04
N ASP A 404 -4.21 13.54 -20.04
CA ASP A 404 -5.43 13.28 -20.81
C ASP A 404 -5.17 13.30 -22.32
N LEU A 405 -4.36 14.26 -22.81
CA LEU A 405 -3.94 14.31 -24.22
C LEU A 405 -3.10 13.06 -24.59
N PHE A 406 -2.12 12.69 -23.75
CA PHE A 406 -1.28 11.51 -23.99
C PHE A 406 -2.13 10.22 -24.03
N ARG A 407 -3.08 10.08 -23.14
CA ARG A 407 -3.97 8.91 -23.03
C ARG A 407 -5.20 8.98 -23.94
N LYS A 408 -5.36 10.05 -24.73
CA LYS A 408 -6.50 10.30 -25.63
C LYS A 408 -7.85 10.15 -24.93
N ARG A 409 -8.00 10.79 -23.78
CA ARG A 409 -9.22 10.80 -22.94
C ARG A 409 -9.42 12.19 -22.35
N HIS A 410 -10.51 12.39 -21.65
CA HIS A 410 -10.79 13.63 -20.94
C HIS A 410 -11.41 13.34 -19.57
N ILE A 411 -10.89 13.96 -18.51
CA ILE A 411 -11.37 13.76 -17.13
C ILE A 411 -12.88 14.00 -17.00
N LYS A 412 -13.45 14.94 -17.75
CA LYS A 412 -14.88 15.25 -17.77
C LYS A 412 -15.76 14.05 -18.11
N ASP A 413 -15.27 13.09 -18.91
CA ASP A 413 -16.01 11.89 -19.31
C ASP A 413 -16.09 10.86 -18.18
N TYR A 414 -15.28 11.03 -17.13
CA TYR A 414 -15.14 10.14 -16.00
C TYR A 414 -15.61 10.77 -14.70
N ILE A 415 -15.24 12.04 -14.45
CA ILE A 415 -15.49 12.77 -13.21
C ILE A 415 -15.91 14.21 -13.54
N PRO A 416 -17.11 14.42 -14.14
CA PRO A 416 -17.54 15.73 -14.62
C PRO A 416 -17.58 16.80 -13.52
N GLU A 417 -17.99 16.43 -12.30
CA GLU A 417 -18.03 17.34 -11.16
C GLU A 417 -16.64 17.76 -10.68
N LEU A 418 -15.62 16.92 -10.82
CA LEU A 418 -14.24 17.30 -10.54
C LEU A 418 -13.71 18.23 -11.63
N TRP A 419 -14.05 17.97 -12.89
CA TRP A 419 -13.67 18.86 -13.98
C TRP A 419 -14.19 20.29 -13.76
N GLU A 420 -15.47 20.45 -13.41
CA GLU A 420 -16.06 21.75 -13.10
C GLU A 420 -15.37 22.45 -11.91
N GLU A 421 -14.94 21.71 -10.92
CA GLU A 421 -14.18 22.22 -9.79
C GLU A 421 -12.79 22.69 -10.21
N LEU A 422 -12.07 21.87 -10.98
CA LEU A 422 -10.72 22.17 -11.44
C LEU A 422 -10.69 23.37 -12.40
N GLU A 423 -11.67 23.51 -13.32
CA GLU A 423 -11.79 24.69 -14.17
C GLU A 423 -11.85 25.97 -13.34
N LYS A 424 -12.69 26.03 -12.29
CA LYS A 424 -12.79 27.18 -11.41
C LYS A 424 -11.49 27.50 -10.68
N LEU A 425 -10.83 26.46 -10.15
CA LEU A 425 -9.56 26.61 -9.43
C LEU A 425 -8.45 27.09 -10.38
N TRP A 426 -8.38 26.56 -11.59
CA TRP A 426 -7.35 26.93 -12.58
C TRP A 426 -7.60 28.29 -13.22
N ASP A 427 -8.86 28.75 -13.32
CA ASP A 427 -9.19 30.10 -13.80
C ASP A 427 -8.76 31.17 -12.79
N SER A 428 -8.61 30.83 -11.52
CA SER A 428 -8.09 31.74 -10.49
C SER A 428 -6.58 31.96 -10.56
N LEU A 429 -5.85 31.19 -11.39
CA LEU A 429 -4.40 31.33 -11.61
C LEU A 429 -4.02 32.43 -12.62
N ASN A 430 -4.98 33.13 -13.24
CA ASN A 430 -4.77 34.18 -14.27
C ASN A 430 -4.75 35.60 -13.70
#